data_41766f26cab036fc803b1afb769b48d8
#
_entry.id   41766f26cab036fc803b1afb769b48d8
#
_cell.length_a   1.000
_cell.length_b   1.000
_cell.length_c   1.000
_cell.angle_alpha   90.00
_cell.angle_beta   90.00
_cell.angle_gamma   90.00
#
_symmetry.space_group_name_H-M   'P 1'
#
loop_
_entity.id
_entity.type
_entity.pdbx_description
1 polymer ?
#
loop_
_entity_poly.entity_id
_entity_poly.type
_entity_poly.pdbx_seq_one_letter_code
_entity_poly.pdbx_strand_id
1 'polypeptide(L)'
;MLYEFYGLECPHCDKMRKLTDQLMAEYPSVHIERKEVWHNDANMKFVEELDKGEACGGVPYYFNGENKKWLCGEVSYEELKDWAGVK
;
A
#
# COMPACT_ATOMS: atom_id res chain seq x y z
N MET A 1 -10.75 3.32 3.70
CA MET A 1 -10.08 2.02 3.53
C MET A 1 -8.65 2.22 3.07
N LEU A 2 -7.72 1.54 3.73
CA LEU A 2 -6.31 1.58 3.39
C LEU A 2 -5.96 0.36 2.55
N TYR A 3 -5.25 0.58 1.45
CA TYR A 3 -4.86 -0.50 0.53
C TYR A 3 -3.34 -0.59 0.39
N GLU A 4 -2.83 -1.81 0.41
CA GLU A 4 -1.44 -2.10 0.07
C GLU A 4 -1.44 -3.02 -1.14
N PHE A 5 -0.95 -2.52 -2.28
CA PHE A 5 -0.86 -3.30 -3.51
C PHE A 5 0.56 -3.86 -3.65
N TYR A 6 0.65 -5.14 -3.95
CA TYR A 6 1.94 -5.84 -3.98
C TYR A 6 1.99 -6.92 -5.07
N GLY A 7 3.19 -7.39 -5.36
CA GLY A 7 3.40 -8.57 -6.19
C GLY A 7 4.04 -9.68 -5.36
N LEU A 8 3.66 -10.92 -5.59
CA LEU A 8 4.18 -12.04 -4.81
C LEU A 8 5.71 -12.16 -4.89
N GLU A 9 6.29 -11.87 -6.04
CA GLU A 9 7.73 -11.97 -6.27
C GLU A 9 8.48 -10.64 -6.10
N CYS A 10 7.87 -9.68 -5.46
CA CYS A 10 8.42 -8.33 -5.32
C CYS A 10 9.24 -8.18 -4.03
N PRO A 11 10.58 -8.08 -4.10
CA PRO A 11 11.41 -7.94 -2.89
C PRO A 11 11.12 -6.67 -2.09
N HIS A 12 10.82 -5.57 -2.79
CA HIS A 12 10.50 -4.30 -2.13
C HIS A 12 9.17 -4.41 -1.36
N CYS A 13 8.24 -5.16 -1.92
CA CYS A 13 6.95 -5.42 -1.25
C CYS A 13 7.15 -6.23 0.02
N ASP A 14 8.07 -7.19 0.01
CA ASP A 14 8.37 -8.02 1.18
C ASP A 14 8.92 -7.16 2.33
N LYS A 15 9.79 -6.21 2.02
CA LYS A 15 10.33 -5.28 3.03
C LYS A 15 9.22 -4.43 3.62
N MET A 16 8.35 -3.91 2.78
CA MET A 16 7.26 -3.04 3.22
C MET A 16 6.22 -3.81 4.02
N ARG A 17 5.99 -5.09 3.71
CA ARG A 17 5.05 -5.90 4.47
C ARG A 17 5.41 -5.96 5.95
N LYS A 18 6.70 -6.03 6.26
CA LYS A 18 7.16 -6.03 7.65
C LYS A 18 6.77 -4.73 8.36
N LEU A 19 6.88 -3.62 7.65
CA LEU A 19 6.50 -2.31 8.20
C LEU A 19 4.99 -2.20 8.37
N THR A 20 4.20 -2.68 7.42
CA THR A 20 2.74 -2.64 7.54
C THR A 20 2.25 -3.61 8.61
N ASP A 21 2.90 -4.77 8.78
CA ASP A 21 2.63 -5.68 9.89
C ASP A 21 2.88 -4.99 11.22
N GLN A 22 4.02 -4.28 11.33
CA GLN A 22 4.36 -3.55 12.55
C GLN A 22 3.32 -2.47 12.84
N LEU A 23 2.92 -1.73 11.81
CA LEU A 23 1.93 -0.67 11.96
C LEU A 23 0.61 -1.21 12.51
N MET A 24 0.12 -2.30 11.93
CA MET A 24 -1.13 -2.91 12.38
C MET A 24 -1.03 -3.50 13.79
N ALA A 25 0.16 -3.98 14.17
CA ALA A 25 0.38 -4.50 15.51
C ALA A 25 0.44 -3.39 16.55
N GLU A 26 1.09 -2.27 16.23
CA GLU A 26 1.21 -1.13 17.14
C GLU A 26 -0.06 -0.28 17.22
N TYR A 27 -0.83 -0.26 16.14
CA TYR A 27 -2.08 0.51 16.06
C TYR A 27 -3.20 -0.41 15.60
N PRO A 28 -3.81 -1.18 16.53
CA PRO A 28 -4.81 -2.20 16.15
C PRO A 28 -6.05 -1.65 15.43
N SER A 29 -6.30 -0.35 15.51
CA SER A 29 -7.41 0.27 14.78
C SER A 29 -7.08 0.46 13.28
N VAL A 30 -5.80 0.37 12.91
CA VAL A 30 -5.39 0.48 11.51
C VAL A 30 -5.63 -0.87 10.83
N HIS A 31 -6.40 -0.84 9.77
CA HIS A 31 -6.69 -2.03 8.98
C HIS A 31 -6.27 -1.77 7.54
N ILE A 32 -5.30 -2.55 7.05
CA ILE A 32 -4.80 -2.42 5.69
C ILE A 32 -5.21 -3.64 4.90
N GLU A 33 -5.92 -3.41 3.80
CA GLU A 33 -6.31 -4.48 2.89
C GLU A 33 -5.21 -4.69 1.86
N ARG A 34 -4.69 -5.91 1.80
CA ARG A 34 -3.62 -6.27 0.88
C ARG A 34 -4.18 -6.85 -0.40
N LYS A 35 -3.71 -6.33 -1.54
CA LYS A 35 -4.18 -6.72 -2.87
C LYS A 35 -2.99 -7.12 -3.73
N GLU A 36 -2.89 -8.40 -4.04
CA GLU A 36 -1.86 -8.91 -4.94
C GLU A 36 -2.26 -8.56 -6.38
N VAL A 37 -1.34 -7.97 -7.17
CA VAL A 37 -1.67 -7.46 -8.50
C VAL A 37 -0.99 -8.18 -9.65
N TRP A 38 0.12 -8.88 -9.40
CA TRP A 38 0.85 -9.53 -10.49
C TRP A 38 0.16 -10.79 -11.01
N HIS A 39 -0.62 -11.46 -10.17
CA HIS A 39 -1.33 -12.70 -10.51
C HIS A 39 -2.85 -12.54 -10.43
N ASN A 40 -3.34 -11.31 -10.31
CA ASN A 40 -4.77 -11.04 -10.18
C ASN A 40 -5.16 -9.83 -11.03
N ASP A 41 -5.80 -10.10 -12.16
CA ASP A 41 -6.16 -9.06 -13.13
C ASP A 41 -7.14 -8.04 -12.57
N ALA A 42 -8.07 -8.47 -11.72
CA ALA A 42 -9.05 -7.56 -11.13
C ALA A 42 -8.37 -6.56 -10.21
N ASN A 43 -7.41 -7.03 -9.39
CA ASN A 43 -6.65 -6.15 -8.52
C ASN A 43 -5.73 -5.22 -9.31
N MET A 44 -5.16 -5.71 -10.41
CA MET A 44 -4.33 -4.87 -11.28
C MET A 44 -5.15 -3.75 -11.89
N LYS A 45 -6.35 -4.04 -12.36
CA LYS A 45 -7.24 -3.01 -12.90
C LYS A 45 -7.62 -2.00 -11.84
N PHE A 46 -7.86 -2.46 -10.61
CA PHE A 46 -8.22 -1.58 -9.51
C PHE A 46 -7.10 -0.60 -9.19
N VAL A 47 -5.86 -1.07 -9.10
CA VAL A 47 -4.72 -0.18 -8.81
C VAL A 47 -4.47 0.79 -9.96
N GLU A 48 -4.66 0.35 -11.19
CA GLU A 48 -4.52 1.23 -12.35
C GLU A 48 -5.53 2.37 -12.32
N GLU A 49 -6.75 2.09 -11.88
CA GLU A 49 -7.78 3.13 -11.72
C GLU A 49 -7.44 4.12 -10.61
N LEU A 50 -6.85 3.63 -9.52
CA LEU A 50 -6.44 4.50 -8.41
C LEU A 50 -5.22 5.34 -8.76
N ASP A 51 -4.27 4.76 -9.48
CA ASP A 51 -3.03 5.42 -9.89
C ASP A 51 -3.18 6.09 -11.26
N LYS A 52 -4.21 6.89 -11.39
CA LYS A 52 -4.48 7.64 -12.63
C LYS A 52 -3.29 8.54 -12.93
N GLY A 53 -2.76 8.47 -14.13
CA GLY A 53 -1.59 9.24 -14.51
C GLY A 53 -0.30 8.54 -14.21
N GLU A 54 -0.39 7.32 -13.71
CA GLU A 54 0.77 6.43 -13.48
C GLU A 54 1.86 7.07 -12.62
N ALA A 55 1.44 7.75 -11.55
CA ALA A 55 2.38 8.42 -10.65
C ALA A 55 3.37 7.43 -10.02
N CYS A 56 2.93 6.21 -9.74
CA CYS A 56 3.80 5.15 -9.26
C CYS A 56 4.22 4.22 -10.40
N GLY A 57 3.25 3.71 -11.14
CA GLY A 57 3.52 2.80 -12.25
C GLY A 57 3.98 1.42 -11.83
N GLY A 58 3.84 1.04 -10.58
CA GLY A 58 4.30 -0.26 -10.09
C GLY A 58 3.93 -0.50 -8.65
N VAL A 59 4.59 -1.50 -8.05
CA VAL A 59 4.36 -1.88 -6.65
C VAL A 59 5.69 -1.87 -5.89
N PRO A 60 5.67 -1.71 -4.55
CA PRO A 60 4.49 -1.53 -3.70
C PRO A 60 3.84 -0.15 -3.90
N TYR A 61 2.53 -0.11 -3.80
CA TYR A 61 1.75 1.12 -3.91
C TYR A 61 0.71 1.13 -2.80
N TYR A 62 0.55 2.29 -2.16
CA TYR A 62 -0.34 2.45 -1.00
C TYR A 62 -1.34 3.54 -1.29
N PHE A 63 -2.61 3.28 -1.04
CA PHE A 63 -3.66 4.25 -1.29
C PHE A 63 -4.61 4.33 -0.09
N ASN A 64 -4.83 5.55 0.40
CA ASN A 64 -5.81 5.81 1.45
C ASN A 64 -7.09 6.34 0.80
N GLY A 65 -8.15 5.53 0.81
CA GLY A 65 -9.41 5.88 0.16
C GLY A 65 -10.17 7.01 0.80
N GLU A 66 -9.85 7.39 2.05
CA GLU A 66 -10.55 8.45 2.75
C GLU A 66 -10.02 9.84 2.38
N ASN A 67 -8.69 10.00 2.36
CA ASN A 67 -8.07 11.30 2.11
C ASN A 67 -7.33 11.38 0.77
N LYS A 68 -7.32 10.30 0.00
CA LYS A 68 -6.67 10.19 -1.30
C LYS A 68 -5.14 10.29 -1.26
N LYS A 69 -4.53 10.20 -0.09
CA LYS A 69 -3.07 10.15 0.02
C LYS A 69 -2.56 8.82 -0.51
N TRP A 70 -1.40 8.85 -1.13
CA TRP A 70 -0.78 7.64 -1.68
C TRP A 70 0.72 7.65 -1.47
N LEU A 71 1.32 6.45 -1.46
CA LEU A 71 2.76 6.26 -1.37
C LEU A 71 3.21 5.29 -2.45
N CYS A 72 4.41 5.47 -2.96
CA CYS A 72 4.96 4.65 -4.02
C CYS A 72 6.32 4.11 -3.61
N GLY A 73 6.51 2.81 -3.70
CA GLY A 73 7.78 2.16 -3.43
C GLY A 73 8.08 2.01 -1.95
N GLU A 74 9.36 1.85 -1.63
CA GLU A 74 9.80 1.72 -0.24
C GLU A 74 9.79 3.09 0.43
N VAL A 75 9.09 3.19 1.56
CA VAL A 75 9.00 4.42 2.34
C VAL A 75 9.35 4.12 3.80
N SER A 76 9.60 5.17 4.57
CA SER A 76 9.90 5.02 6.00
C SER A 76 8.63 4.68 6.79
N TYR A 77 8.84 4.16 8.00
CA TYR A 77 7.73 3.88 8.92
C TYR A 77 6.96 5.17 9.26
N GLU A 78 7.66 6.29 9.42
CA GLU A 78 7.04 7.58 9.69
C GLU A 78 6.12 8.02 8.55
N GLU A 79 6.58 7.85 7.30
CA GLU A 79 5.77 8.18 6.14
C GLU A 79 4.53 7.29 6.07
N LEU A 80 4.70 6.01 6.41
CA LEU A 80 3.60 5.05 6.42
C LEU A 80 2.55 5.43 7.46
N LYS A 81 2.98 5.85 8.65
CA LYS A 81 2.09 6.30 9.72
C LYS A 81 1.30 7.53 9.28
N ASP A 82 1.97 8.49 8.66
CA ASP A 82 1.31 9.70 8.16
C ASP A 82 0.27 9.37 7.12
N TRP A 83 0.62 8.48 6.19
CA TRP A 83 -0.31 8.02 5.16
C TRP A 83 -1.55 7.35 5.77
N ALA A 84 -1.36 6.55 6.81
CA ALA A 84 -2.45 5.84 7.47
C ALA A 84 -3.30 6.73 8.38
N GLY A 85 -2.84 7.96 8.66
CA GLY A 85 -3.55 8.89 9.52
C GLY A 85 -3.32 8.69 11.00
N VAL A 86 -2.28 7.96 11.40
CA VAL A 86 -1.92 7.81 12.82
C VAL A 86 -0.84 8.83 13.18
N LYS A 87 -0.89 9.25 14.44
CA LYS A 87 0.01 10.29 14.94
C LYS A 87 0.91 9.80 16.04
#